data_4eedee5a6a3eff754eb8dbaff4c19745
#
_entry.id   4eedee5a6a3eff754eb8dbaff4c19745
#
_cell.length_a   1.000
_cell.length_b   1.000
_cell.length_c   1.000
_cell.angle_alpha   90.00
_cell.angle_beta   90.00
_cell.angle_gamma   90.00
#
_symmetry.space_group_name_H-M   'P 1'
#
loop_
_entity.id
_entity.type
_entity.pdbx_description
1 polymer ?
#
loop_
_entity_poly.entity_id
_entity_poly.type
_entity_poly.pdbx_seq_one_letter_code
_entity_poly.pdbx_strand_id
1 'polypeptide(L)'
;MSTTTGTSVAPGDVVEVSGRRVGDGPRSGEILEVLGSAEHPHYVVRWEDGHESVFYPGEATTIRTKQVRSRRRRAHHEVAASTAALVELLRDEEVEFELLPHRRTLRAAAEARALGVLPQTVAKTLVLRDADGGCVRAVIPATRRLSVERLAAAAGTTSARLLTESELVNVYPQFELGAVPPFGGPAGDRVIVDRELTRGEHAVFEAGVHDTSLRLRVDDLVRIADAKIAEIAV
;
A
#
# COMPACT_ATOMS: atom_id res chain seq x y z
N MET A 1 29.01 -22.50 -24.45
CA MET A 1 29.63 -21.47 -23.61
C MET A 1 28.49 -20.55 -23.13
N SER A 2 28.03 -20.78 -21.95
CA SER A 2 26.86 -20.05 -21.39
C SER A 2 27.37 -18.87 -20.59
N THR A 3 27.09 -17.67 -21.09
CA THR A 3 27.37 -16.41 -20.36
C THR A 3 26.32 -16.18 -19.30
N THR A 4 26.61 -16.62 -18.09
CA THR A 4 25.86 -16.21 -16.90
C THR A 4 26.39 -14.86 -16.45
N THR A 5 25.73 -13.80 -16.88
CA THR A 5 25.98 -12.46 -16.34
C THR A 5 25.35 -12.41 -14.94
N GLY A 6 26.18 -12.14 -13.93
CA GLY A 6 25.89 -12.25 -12.50
C GLY A 6 24.79 -11.29 -11.98
N THR A 7 23.56 -11.58 -12.30
CA THR A 7 22.40 -10.93 -11.65
C THR A 7 21.74 -11.97 -10.76
N SER A 8 21.74 -11.74 -9.43
CA SER A 8 21.11 -12.66 -8.49
C SER A 8 19.60 -12.68 -8.72
N VAL A 9 19.05 -13.88 -8.91
CA VAL A 9 17.59 -14.13 -9.02
C VAL A 9 16.89 -13.73 -7.73
N ALA A 10 15.70 -13.15 -7.85
CA ALA A 10 14.93 -12.68 -6.70
C ALA A 10 13.42 -12.92 -6.89
N PRO A 11 12.65 -12.93 -5.80
CA PRO A 11 11.19 -12.96 -5.89
C PRO A 11 10.64 -11.88 -6.82
N GLY A 12 9.71 -12.25 -7.68
CA GLY A 12 9.12 -11.43 -8.73
C GLY A 12 9.82 -11.52 -10.10
N ASP A 13 10.94 -12.24 -10.21
CA ASP A 13 11.51 -12.61 -11.51
C ASP A 13 10.63 -13.68 -12.18
N VAL A 14 10.70 -13.78 -13.49
CA VAL A 14 9.92 -14.73 -14.27
C VAL A 14 10.83 -15.86 -14.77
N VAL A 15 10.45 -17.09 -14.49
CA VAL A 15 11.06 -18.28 -15.05
C VAL A 15 10.29 -18.72 -16.29
N GLU A 16 11.01 -18.98 -17.38
CA GLU A 16 10.48 -19.59 -18.60
C GLU A 16 11.18 -20.94 -18.81
N VAL A 17 10.37 -21.97 -19.03
CA VAL A 17 10.86 -23.32 -19.28
C VAL A 17 10.42 -23.73 -20.69
N SER A 18 11.37 -24.00 -21.56
CA SER A 18 11.06 -24.54 -22.89
C SER A 18 10.53 -25.97 -22.78
N GLY A 19 9.46 -26.30 -23.50
CA GLY A 19 8.88 -27.64 -23.50
C GLY A 19 9.93 -28.71 -23.93
N ARG A 20 9.97 -29.83 -23.19
CA ARG A 20 10.90 -30.93 -23.43
C ARG A 20 10.44 -31.90 -24.52
N ARG A 21 9.19 -31.80 -24.98
CA ARG A 21 8.63 -32.66 -26.06
C ARG A 21 8.09 -31.81 -27.19
N VAL A 22 8.15 -32.36 -28.40
CA VAL A 22 7.53 -31.75 -29.58
C VAL A 22 6.04 -31.68 -29.36
N GLY A 23 5.52 -30.46 -29.20
CA GLY A 23 4.10 -30.17 -28.88
C GLY A 23 3.84 -29.54 -27.51
N ASP A 24 4.78 -29.57 -26.58
CA ASP A 24 4.65 -28.86 -25.31
C ASP A 24 5.02 -27.38 -25.54
N GLY A 25 4.08 -26.47 -25.31
CA GLY A 25 4.33 -25.05 -25.30
C GLY A 25 5.28 -24.64 -24.16
N PRO A 26 5.97 -23.50 -24.28
CA PRO A 26 6.76 -22.96 -23.17
C PRO A 26 5.85 -22.64 -21.99
N ARG A 27 6.31 -22.96 -20.79
CA ARG A 27 5.62 -22.60 -19.54
C ARG A 27 6.33 -21.43 -18.90
N SER A 28 5.59 -20.47 -18.39
CA SER A 28 6.16 -19.37 -17.61
C SER A 28 5.53 -19.31 -16.20
N GLY A 29 6.28 -18.76 -15.25
CA GLY A 29 5.82 -18.59 -13.90
C GLY A 29 6.60 -17.52 -13.14
N GLU A 30 5.96 -16.92 -12.15
CA GLU A 30 6.58 -15.93 -11.27
C GLU A 30 7.29 -16.62 -10.10
N ILE A 31 8.56 -16.25 -9.86
CA ILE A 31 9.32 -16.73 -8.71
C ILE A 31 8.79 -16.01 -7.46
N LEU A 32 8.25 -16.78 -6.53
CA LEU A 32 7.75 -16.27 -5.26
C LEU A 32 8.84 -16.24 -4.19
N GLU A 33 9.71 -17.25 -4.19
CA GLU A 33 10.77 -17.42 -3.21
C GLU A 33 11.99 -18.10 -3.84
N VAL A 34 13.19 -17.70 -3.39
CA VAL A 34 14.46 -18.31 -3.78
C VAL A 34 14.94 -19.17 -2.62
N LEU A 35 15.12 -20.45 -2.86
CA LEU A 35 15.53 -21.45 -1.89
C LEU A 35 16.90 -22.04 -2.28
N GLY A 36 17.59 -22.66 -1.31
CA GLY A 36 18.88 -23.30 -1.52
C GLY A 36 20.07 -22.34 -1.47
N SER A 37 21.23 -22.85 -1.90
CA SER A 37 22.49 -22.09 -1.94
C SER A 37 22.69 -21.43 -3.31
N ALA A 38 23.65 -20.50 -3.41
CA ALA A 38 24.00 -19.86 -4.67
C ALA A 38 24.46 -20.86 -5.75
N GLU A 39 24.99 -22.02 -5.35
CA GLU A 39 25.46 -23.07 -6.26
C GLU A 39 24.34 -24.03 -6.70
N HIS A 40 23.30 -24.19 -5.85
CA HIS A 40 22.17 -25.07 -6.11
C HIS A 40 20.86 -24.36 -5.77
N PRO A 41 20.51 -23.32 -6.53
CA PRO A 41 19.27 -22.58 -6.28
C PRO A 41 18.06 -23.39 -6.74
N HIS A 42 16.97 -23.27 -6.02
CA HIS A 42 15.66 -23.73 -6.46
C HIS A 42 14.62 -22.69 -6.02
N TYR A 43 13.46 -22.70 -6.64
CA TYR A 43 12.51 -21.61 -6.57
C TYR A 43 11.11 -22.11 -6.24
N VAL A 44 10.38 -21.38 -5.41
CA VAL A 44 8.92 -21.53 -5.36
C VAL A 44 8.37 -20.68 -6.50
N VAL A 45 7.65 -21.33 -7.42
CA VAL A 45 7.14 -20.69 -8.64
C VAL A 45 5.63 -20.83 -8.69
N ARG A 46 4.96 -19.71 -8.95
CA ARG A 46 3.54 -19.68 -9.34
C ARG A 46 3.46 -19.66 -10.86
N TRP A 47 2.93 -20.72 -11.44
CA TRP A 47 2.78 -20.88 -12.88
C TRP A 47 1.55 -20.11 -13.40
N GLU A 48 1.48 -19.90 -14.73
CA GLU A 48 0.38 -19.18 -15.38
C GLU A 48 -1.01 -19.79 -15.12
N ASP A 49 -1.06 -21.09 -14.84
CA ASP A 49 -2.28 -21.82 -14.47
C ASP A 49 -2.71 -21.61 -12.99
N GLY A 50 -1.97 -20.80 -12.25
CA GLY A 50 -2.20 -20.53 -10.83
C GLY A 50 -1.62 -21.57 -9.88
N HIS A 51 -1.04 -22.67 -10.39
CA HIS A 51 -0.41 -23.71 -9.57
C HIS A 51 0.93 -23.24 -9.00
N GLU A 52 1.21 -23.54 -7.73
CA GLU A 52 2.48 -23.27 -7.08
C GLU A 52 3.28 -24.56 -6.88
N SER A 53 4.55 -24.56 -7.24
CA SER A 53 5.44 -25.70 -7.01
C SER A 53 6.88 -25.27 -6.78
N VAL A 54 7.65 -26.15 -6.14
CA VAL A 54 9.12 -26.00 -6.09
C VAL A 54 9.70 -26.40 -7.44
N PHE A 55 10.48 -25.52 -8.02
CA PHE A 55 11.11 -25.68 -9.32
C PHE A 55 12.63 -25.69 -9.20
N TYR A 56 13.25 -26.67 -9.82
CA TYR A 56 14.70 -26.81 -9.92
C TYR A 56 15.13 -26.41 -11.34
N PRO A 57 15.93 -25.34 -11.52
CA PRO A 57 16.32 -24.88 -12.85
C PRO A 57 17.24 -25.91 -13.54
N GLY A 58 16.99 -26.15 -14.82
CA GLY A 58 17.79 -27.01 -15.67
C GLY A 58 18.28 -26.27 -16.92
N GLU A 59 18.94 -26.98 -17.83
CA GLU A 59 19.54 -26.40 -19.04
C GLU A 59 18.54 -25.69 -20.00
N ALA A 60 17.24 -26.05 -19.92
CA ALA A 60 16.16 -25.44 -20.70
C ALA A 60 15.45 -24.29 -19.97
N THR A 61 16.03 -23.77 -18.89
CA THR A 61 15.46 -22.72 -18.07
C THR A 61 16.05 -21.36 -18.41
N THR A 62 15.20 -20.40 -18.71
CA THR A 62 15.59 -18.98 -18.86
C THR A 62 14.93 -18.19 -17.73
N ILE A 63 15.71 -17.40 -16.99
CA ILE A 63 15.16 -16.51 -15.98
C ILE A 63 15.28 -15.08 -16.48
N ARG A 64 14.15 -14.43 -16.65
CA ARG A 64 14.07 -13.01 -16.98
C ARG A 64 13.94 -12.21 -15.69
N THR A 65 15.01 -11.49 -15.35
CA THR A 65 14.95 -10.51 -14.25
C THR A 65 14.08 -9.34 -14.70
N LYS A 66 12.94 -9.14 -14.04
CA LYS A 66 12.16 -7.94 -14.26
C LYS A 66 13.05 -6.74 -13.97
N GLN A 67 13.21 -5.82 -14.92
CA GLN A 67 13.84 -4.50 -14.73
C GLN A 67 13.08 -3.61 -13.72
N VAL A 68 12.35 -4.23 -12.82
CA VAL A 68 11.58 -3.59 -11.74
C VAL A 68 12.50 -3.10 -10.61
N ARG A 69 13.76 -3.58 -10.55
CA ARG A 69 14.69 -3.22 -9.47
C ARG A 69 15.04 -1.73 -9.40
N SER A 70 15.14 -1.02 -10.53
CA SER A 70 15.44 0.42 -10.49
C SER A 70 14.22 1.27 -10.13
N ARG A 71 13.03 0.88 -10.58
CA ARG A 71 11.78 1.56 -10.20
C ARG A 71 11.35 1.24 -8.77
N ARG A 72 11.47 -0.03 -8.31
CA ARG A 72 11.17 -0.39 -6.92
C ARG A 72 12.14 0.23 -5.92
N ARG A 73 13.46 0.29 -6.21
CA ARG A 73 14.42 0.98 -5.33
C ARG A 73 14.16 2.49 -5.27
N ARG A 74 13.79 3.14 -6.37
CA ARG A 74 13.39 4.55 -6.35
C ARG A 74 12.08 4.75 -5.61
N ALA A 75 11.05 3.93 -5.87
CA ALA A 75 9.77 3.98 -5.16
C ALA A 75 9.93 3.70 -3.66
N HIS A 76 10.71 2.69 -3.26
CA HIS A 76 10.99 2.45 -1.83
C HIS A 76 11.81 3.56 -1.17
N HIS A 77 12.69 4.26 -1.90
CA HIS A 77 13.46 5.36 -1.35
C HIS A 77 12.60 6.65 -1.24
N GLU A 78 11.76 6.93 -2.22
CA GLU A 78 10.78 8.03 -2.17
C GLU A 78 9.70 7.78 -1.11
N VAL A 79 9.25 6.54 -0.99
CA VAL A 79 8.23 6.13 -0.04
C VAL A 79 8.78 6.12 1.40
N ALA A 80 10.02 5.68 1.62
CA ALA A 80 10.70 5.85 2.91
C ALA A 80 10.88 7.34 3.26
N ALA A 81 11.08 8.21 2.28
CA ALA A 81 11.12 9.65 2.47
C ALA A 81 9.76 10.22 2.91
N SER A 82 8.64 9.68 2.40
CA SER A 82 7.29 10.14 2.79
C SER A 82 6.93 9.76 4.21
N THR A 83 7.24 8.53 4.65
CA THR A 83 7.05 8.11 6.04
C THR A 83 7.95 8.92 6.99
N ALA A 84 9.20 9.19 6.59
CA ALA A 84 10.09 10.04 7.35
C ALA A 84 9.55 11.47 7.51
N ALA A 85 8.99 12.06 6.45
CA ALA A 85 8.37 13.38 6.51
C ALA A 85 7.13 13.42 7.43
N LEU A 86 6.32 12.35 7.46
CA LEU A 86 5.21 12.23 8.41
C LEU A 86 5.70 12.15 9.86
N VAL A 87 6.79 11.40 10.10
CA VAL A 87 7.41 11.28 11.42
C VAL A 87 8.00 12.60 11.89
N GLU A 88 8.65 13.36 11.01
CA GLU A 88 9.15 14.70 11.30
C GLU A 88 8.01 15.64 11.68
N LEU A 89 6.94 15.67 10.89
CA LEU A 89 5.75 16.48 11.19
C LEU A 89 5.17 16.13 12.58
N LEU A 90 5.05 14.85 12.91
CA LEU A 90 4.53 14.43 14.22
C LEU A 90 5.44 14.85 15.39
N ARG A 91 6.75 14.84 15.18
CA ARG A 91 7.73 15.31 16.18
C ARG A 91 7.69 16.81 16.36
N ASP A 92 7.60 17.56 15.27
CA ASP A 92 7.51 19.03 15.30
C ASP A 92 6.23 19.51 15.99
N GLU A 93 5.15 18.73 15.85
CA GLU A 93 3.87 18.96 16.50
C GLU A 93 3.77 18.36 17.92
N GLU A 94 4.88 17.81 18.43
CA GLU A 94 4.99 17.18 19.76
C GLU A 94 3.92 16.09 20.02
N VAL A 95 3.62 15.28 19.00
CA VAL A 95 2.63 14.21 19.08
C VAL A 95 3.29 12.90 19.43
N GLU A 96 2.70 12.17 20.38
CA GLU A 96 3.06 10.81 20.67
C GLU A 96 2.50 9.86 19.59
N PHE A 97 3.38 9.07 18.98
CA PHE A 97 3.01 8.09 17.96
C PHE A 97 3.83 6.81 18.08
N GLU A 98 3.32 5.76 17.48
CA GLU A 98 3.99 4.49 17.33
C GLU A 98 4.07 4.10 15.86
N LEU A 99 5.28 3.74 15.38
CA LEU A 99 5.47 3.13 14.07
C LEU A 99 5.29 1.63 14.20
N LEU A 100 4.41 1.08 13.38
CA LEU A 100 4.04 -0.32 13.37
C LEU A 100 4.46 -0.97 12.04
N PRO A 101 5.69 -1.50 11.92
CA PRO A 101 6.09 -2.24 10.73
C PRO A 101 5.34 -3.57 10.65
N HIS A 102 4.89 -3.94 9.47
CA HIS A 102 4.18 -5.18 9.23
C HIS A 102 4.45 -5.72 7.83
N ARG A 103 4.03 -6.96 7.57
CA ARG A 103 4.07 -7.49 6.21
C ARG A 103 3.17 -6.65 5.32
N ARG A 104 3.61 -6.43 4.07
CA ARG A 104 2.83 -5.66 3.08
C ARG A 104 1.40 -6.18 3.00
N THR A 105 0.44 -5.31 3.22
CA THR A 105 -0.99 -5.60 3.13
C THR A 105 -1.66 -4.56 2.23
N LEU A 106 -2.65 -5.01 1.45
CA LEU A 106 -3.43 -4.14 0.57
C LEU A 106 -4.87 -3.97 1.07
N ARG A 107 -5.17 -4.50 2.25
CA ARG A 107 -6.52 -4.44 2.83
C ARG A 107 -6.41 -4.20 4.33
N ALA A 108 -7.15 -3.24 4.82
CA ALA A 108 -7.16 -2.87 6.23
C ALA A 108 -7.53 -4.02 7.19
N ALA A 109 -8.33 -5.00 6.74
CA ALA A 109 -8.60 -6.21 7.54
C ALA A 109 -7.37 -7.13 7.66
N ALA A 110 -6.50 -7.18 6.65
CA ALA A 110 -5.24 -7.89 6.70
C ALA A 110 -4.21 -7.13 7.57
N GLU A 111 -4.21 -5.81 7.48
CA GLU A 111 -3.42 -4.92 8.34
C GLU A 111 -3.77 -5.12 9.82
N ALA A 112 -5.04 -5.07 10.19
CA ALA A 112 -5.49 -5.32 11.57
C ALA A 112 -5.01 -6.66 12.12
N ARG A 113 -5.04 -7.72 11.30
CA ARG A 113 -4.53 -9.05 11.68
C ARG A 113 -3.02 -9.07 11.82
N ALA A 114 -2.30 -8.44 10.90
CA ALA A 114 -0.84 -8.38 10.91
C ALA A 114 -0.31 -7.65 12.15
N LEU A 115 -1.05 -6.62 12.59
CA LEU A 115 -0.71 -5.79 13.74
C LEU A 115 -1.31 -6.31 15.07
N GLY A 116 -2.21 -7.28 15.03
CA GLY A 116 -2.89 -7.80 16.24
C GLY A 116 -3.81 -6.75 16.91
N VAL A 117 -4.29 -5.76 16.14
CA VAL A 117 -5.19 -4.71 16.64
C VAL A 117 -6.64 -4.99 16.28
N LEU A 118 -7.57 -4.35 16.99
CA LEU A 118 -8.99 -4.48 16.69
C LEU A 118 -9.29 -3.83 15.32
N PRO A 119 -10.03 -4.49 14.40
CA PRO A 119 -10.30 -3.96 13.07
C PRO A 119 -10.97 -2.58 13.04
N GLN A 120 -11.76 -2.25 14.06
CA GLN A 120 -12.42 -0.95 14.19
C GLN A 120 -11.47 0.19 14.55
N THR A 121 -10.25 -0.09 15.05
CA THR A 121 -9.23 0.93 15.33
C THR A 121 -8.41 1.25 14.08
N VAL A 122 -8.47 0.39 13.06
CA VAL A 122 -7.80 0.66 11.79
C VAL A 122 -8.67 1.61 10.97
N ALA A 123 -8.10 2.73 10.59
CA ALA A 123 -8.71 3.73 9.73
C ALA A 123 -8.17 3.59 8.30
N LYS A 124 -9.02 3.86 7.33
CA LYS A 124 -8.65 4.01 5.93
C LYS A 124 -8.98 5.41 5.44
N THR A 125 -8.11 5.95 4.61
CA THR A 125 -8.32 7.24 3.97
C THR A 125 -8.77 7.03 2.53
N LEU A 126 -9.91 7.59 2.17
CA LEU A 126 -10.42 7.64 0.81
C LEU A 126 -10.32 9.08 0.32
N VAL A 127 -9.80 9.30 -0.88
CA VAL A 127 -9.65 10.64 -1.44
C VAL A 127 -10.69 10.87 -2.52
N LEU A 128 -11.42 11.98 -2.40
CA LEU A 128 -12.46 12.36 -3.33
C LEU A 128 -12.15 13.72 -3.96
N ARG A 129 -12.62 13.90 -5.19
CA ARG A 129 -12.68 15.19 -5.89
C ARG A 129 -14.04 15.82 -5.61
N ASP A 130 -14.05 17.05 -5.13
CA ASP A 130 -15.28 17.81 -4.94
C ASP A 130 -15.74 18.55 -6.23
N ALA A 131 -16.86 19.25 -6.14
CA ALA A 131 -17.44 19.99 -7.25
C ALA A 131 -16.54 21.12 -7.77
N ASP A 132 -15.69 21.69 -6.90
CA ASP A 132 -14.81 22.82 -7.20
C ASP A 132 -13.41 22.36 -7.66
N GLY A 133 -13.20 21.05 -7.75
CA GLY A 133 -11.92 20.45 -8.15
C GLY A 133 -10.92 20.29 -7.00
N GLY A 134 -11.30 20.59 -5.77
CA GLY A 134 -10.51 20.35 -4.57
C GLY A 134 -10.48 18.87 -4.16
N CYS A 135 -9.58 18.52 -3.25
CA CYS A 135 -9.54 17.18 -2.65
C CYS A 135 -10.16 17.16 -1.26
N VAL A 136 -10.92 16.10 -0.99
CA VAL A 136 -11.47 15.80 0.33
C VAL A 136 -10.99 14.42 0.74
N ARG A 137 -10.31 14.32 1.89
CA ARG A 137 -9.92 13.05 2.49
C ARG A 137 -10.99 12.63 3.49
N ALA A 138 -11.59 11.48 3.23
CA ALA A 138 -12.53 10.83 4.14
C ALA A 138 -11.80 9.75 4.95
N VAL A 139 -11.70 9.93 6.25
CA VAL A 139 -11.05 8.99 7.17
C VAL A 139 -12.13 8.23 7.92
N ILE A 140 -12.27 6.95 7.63
CA ILE A 140 -13.35 6.11 8.18
C ILE A 140 -12.78 4.81 8.77
N PRO A 141 -13.51 4.14 9.70
CA PRO A 141 -13.12 2.80 10.14
C PRO A 141 -12.98 1.86 8.93
N ALA A 142 -11.94 1.04 8.95
CA ALA A 142 -11.67 0.08 7.88
C ALA A 142 -12.83 -0.89 7.64
N THR A 143 -13.61 -1.17 8.68
CA THR A 143 -14.78 -2.06 8.66
C THR A 143 -16.03 -1.45 8.04
N ARG A 144 -16.02 -0.14 7.80
CA ARG A 144 -17.17 0.62 7.31
C ARG A 144 -17.03 0.99 5.82
N ARG A 145 -18.13 1.42 5.23
CA ARG A 145 -18.19 1.98 3.88
C ARG A 145 -18.44 3.49 3.95
N LEU A 146 -17.89 4.23 2.99
CA LEU A 146 -18.12 5.65 2.88
C LEU A 146 -19.51 5.92 2.24
N SER A 147 -20.28 6.84 2.84
CA SER A 147 -21.39 7.50 2.17
C SER A 147 -20.89 8.78 1.52
N VAL A 148 -20.80 8.77 0.19
CA VAL A 148 -20.33 9.94 -0.58
C VAL A 148 -21.28 11.14 -0.38
N GLU A 149 -22.58 10.88 -0.24
CA GLU A 149 -23.60 11.90 0.00
C GLU A 149 -23.37 12.61 1.35
N ARG A 150 -23.17 11.83 2.44
CA ARG A 150 -22.91 12.39 3.77
C ARG A 150 -21.57 13.13 3.80
N LEU A 151 -20.56 12.61 3.10
CA LEU A 151 -19.27 13.28 2.96
C LEU A 151 -19.44 14.63 2.25
N ALA A 152 -20.13 14.68 1.10
CA ALA A 152 -20.35 15.91 0.36
C ALA A 152 -21.06 16.97 1.23
N ALA A 153 -22.10 16.58 1.95
CA ALA A 153 -22.80 17.45 2.89
C ALA A 153 -21.86 17.94 4.02
N ALA A 154 -21.05 17.04 4.61
CA ALA A 154 -20.10 17.39 5.65
C ALA A 154 -18.99 18.33 5.14
N ALA A 155 -18.54 18.12 3.90
CA ALA A 155 -17.53 18.94 3.24
C ALA A 155 -18.08 20.28 2.74
N GLY A 156 -19.42 20.48 2.74
CA GLY A 156 -20.03 21.69 2.21
C GLY A 156 -19.93 21.81 0.68
N THR A 157 -19.92 20.69 -0.03
CA THR A 157 -19.88 20.62 -1.49
C THR A 157 -21.15 19.99 -2.05
N THR A 158 -21.50 20.33 -3.29
CA THR A 158 -22.70 19.80 -3.95
C THR A 158 -22.51 18.38 -4.47
N SER A 159 -21.28 17.95 -4.71
CA SER A 159 -20.95 16.59 -5.16
C SER A 159 -19.51 16.21 -4.80
N ALA A 160 -19.29 14.92 -4.72
CA ALA A 160 -17.93 14.37 -4.58
C ALA A 160 -17.85 13.02 -5.31
N ARG A 161 -16.68 12.67 -5.82
CA ARG A 161 -16.39 11.36 -6.41
C ARG A 161 -15.02 10.85 -5.98
N LEU A 162 -14.85 9.56 -5.86
CA LEU A 162 -13.54 8.98 -5.62
C LEU A 162 -12.54 9.34 -6.73
N LEU A 163 -11.31 9.65 -6.36
CA LEU A 163 -10.24 9.77 -7.33
C LEU A 163 -9.95 8.41 -7.95
N THR A 164 -9.63 8.44 -9.24
CA THR A 164 -9.06 7.27 -9.92
C THR A 164 -7.63 7.02 -9.46
N GLU A 165 -7.11 5.82 -9.71
CA GLU A 165 -5.72 5.48 -9.38
C GLU A 165 -4.71 6.44 -10.04
N SER A 166 -4.94 6.82 -11.30
CA SER A 166 -4.09 7.77 -12.02
C SER A 166 -4.14 9.17 -11.41
N GLU A 167 -5.30 9.62 -10.95
CA GLU A 167 -5.44 10.89 -10.25
C GLU A 167 -4.72 10.85 -8.89
N LEU A 168 -4.84 9.74 -8.14
CA LEU A 168 -4.14 9.57 -6.85
C LEU A 168 -2.62 9.66 -7.02
N VAL A 169 -2.05 8.97 -8.01
CA VAL A 169 -0.61 9.03 -8.30
C VAL A 169 -0.14 10.44 -8.66
N ASN A 170 -0.98 11.20 -9.38
CA ASN A 170 -0.63 12.56 -9.77
C ASN A 170 -0.74 13.56 -8.61
N VAL A 171 -1.73 13.40 -7.73
CA VAL A 171 -1.97 14.32 -6.61
C VAL A 171 -1.09 13.99 -5.41
N TYR A 172 -0.82 12.70 -5.17
CA TYR A 172 -0.04 12.21 -4.04
C TYR A 172 1.15 11.33 -4.46
N PRO A 173 2.07 11.83 -5.30
CA PRO A 173 3.16 11.03 -5.84
C PRO A 173 4.13 10.51 -4.78
N GLN A 174 4.12 11.11 -3.59
CA GLN A 174 4.95 10.72 -2.46
C GLN A 174 4.44 9.50 -1.70
N PHE A 175 3.17 9.10 -1.88
CA PHE A 175 2.57 7.96 -1.19
C PHE A 175 2.38 6.77 -2.13
N GLU A 176 2.45 5.55 -1.61
CA GLU A 176 2.04 4.38 -2.36
C GLU A 176 0.54 4.45 -2.68
N LEU A 177 0.17 3.96 -3.87
CA LEU A 177 -1.21 3.95 -4.31
C LEU A 177 -2.11 3.18 -3.32
N GLY A 178 -3.07 3.89 -2.73
CA GLY A 178 -3.98 3.34 -1.72
C GLY A 178 -3.54 3.53 -0.27
N ALA A 179 -2.30 3.97 -0.02
CA ALA A 179 -1.75 4.22 1.31
C ALA A 179 -1.70 5.70 1.71
N VAL A 180 -2.57 6.53 1.14
CA VAL A 180 -2.63 7.97 1.47
C VAL A 180 -3.03 8.15 2.93
N PRO A 181 -2.20 8.80 3.76
CA PRO A 181 -2.51 9.01 5.18
C PRO A 181 -3.53 10.16 5.37
N PRO A 182 -4.12 10.27 6.57
CA PRO A 182 -5.06 11.35 6.89
C PRO A 182 -4.47 12.76 6.82
N PHE A 183 -3.17 12.92 7.01
CA PHE A 183 -2.46 14.20 7.03
C PHE A 183 -1.16 14.11 6.22
N GLY A 184 -0.46 15.24 6.06
CA GLY A 184 0.70 15.34 5.18
C GLY A 184 0.32 15.39 3.69
N GLY A 185 1.31 15.60 2.81
CA GLY A 185 1.08 15.78 1.38
C GLY A 185 0.69 17.21 0.97
N PRO A 186 -0.05 17.39 -0.13
CA PRO A 186 -0.40 18.71 -0.63
C PRO A 186 -1.23 19.51 0.38
N ALA A 187 -0.94 20.81 0.49
CA ALA A 187 -1.73 21.71 1.31
C ALA A 187 -3.11 21.98 0.66
N GLY A 188 -4.12 22.19 1.51
CA GLY A 188 -5.45 22.60 1.08
C GLY A 188 -6.47 21.48 0.94
N ASP A 189 -6.10 20.24 1.22
CA ASP A 189 -7.07 19.15 1.32
C ASP A 189 -7.97 19.35 2.54
N ARG A 190 -9.27 19.20 2.34
CA ARG A 190 -10.22 19.12 3.47
C ARG A 190 -10.22 17.71 4.02
N VAL A 191 -10.09 17.57 5.34
CA VAL A 191 -10.10 16.26 5.99
C VAL A 191 -11.37 16.11 6.83
N ILE A 192 -12.06 14.99 6.64
CA ILE A 192 -13.25 14.65 7.41
C ILE A 192 -13.04 13.28 8.05
N VAL A 193 -13.05 13.26 9.38
CA VAL A 193 -12.92 12.04 10.18
C VAL A 193 -14.30 11.58 10.59
N ASP A 194 -14.57 10.29 10.36
CA ASP A 194 -15.83 9.70 10.80
C ASP A 194 -15.95 9.68 12.33
N ARG A 195 -17.11 10.07 12.83
CA ARG A 195 -17.41 10.12 14.27
C ARG A 195 -17.17 8.78 14.98
N GLU A 196 -17.32 7.64 14.30
CA GLU A 196 -17.10 6.34 14.93
C GLU A 196 -15.65 6.16 15.37
N LEU A 197 -14.67 6.71 14.63
CA LEU A 197 -13.26 6.68 15.04
C LEU A 197 -13.01 7.41 16.35
N THR A 198 -13.76 8.47 16.63
CA THR A 198 -13.58 9.26 17.88
C THR A 198 -14.13 8.56 19.13
N ARG A 199 -14.73 7.39 19.01
CA ARG A 199 -15.11 6.54 20.14
C ARG A 199 -13.93 5.73 20.68
N GLY A 200 -12.89 5.55 19.87
CA GLY A 200 -11.63 4.90 20.25
C GLY A 200 -10.62 5.94 20.77
N GLU A 201 -9.69 5.51 21.57
CA GLU A 201 -8.58 6.36 22.03
C GLU A 201 -7.52 6.54 20.94
N HIS A 202 -7.26 5.51 20.16
CA HIS A 202 -6.22 5.48 19.12
C HIS A 202 -6.79 5.07 17.78
N ALA A 203 -6.18 5.58 16.72
CA ALA A 203 -6.37 5.14 15.35
C ALA A 203 -5.05 4.61 14.78
N VAL A 204 -5.16 3.58 13.94
CA VAL A 204 -4.04 2.99 13.18
C VAL A 204 -4.33 3.19 11.71
N PHE A 205 -3.37 3.67 10.93
CA PHE A 205 -3.51 3.89 9.49
C PHE A 205 -2.15 3.78 8.79
N GLU A 206 -2.15 3.48 7.52
CA GLU A 206 -0.94 3.37 6.70
C GLU A 206 -0.14 4.68 6.69
N ALA A 207 1.18 4.56 6.87
CA ALA A 207 2.12 5.68 6.94
C ALA A 207 2.62 6.14 5.55
N GLY A 208 1.77 6.11 4.54
CA GLY A 208 2.12 6.39 3.15
C GLY A 208 2.69 5.20 2.38
N VAL A 209 2.78 4.03 3.04
CA VAL A 209 3.28 2.76 2.50
C VAL A 209 2.45 1.60 3.04
N HIS A 210 2.45 0.47 2.33
CA HIS A 210 1.66 -0.71 2.70
C HIS A 210 2.35 -1.68 3.67
N ASP A 211 3.52 -1.37 4.18
CA ASP A 211 4.29 -2.21 5.10
C ASP A 211 4.62 -1.52 6.43
N THR A 212 4.10 -0.31 6.61
CA THR A 212 4.28 0.46 7.84
C THR A 212 3.03 1.28 8.14
N SER A 213 2.51 1.16 9.35
CA SER A 213 1.38 1.95 9.84
C SER A 213 1.82 2.89 10.96
N LEU A 214 1.03 3.92 11.18
CA LEU A 214 1.13 4.84 12.30
C LEU A 214 -0.03 4.58 13.26
N ARG A 215 0.27 4.59 14.57
CA ARG A 215 -0.71 4.61 15.64
C ARG A 215 -0.54 5.89 16.44
N LEU A 216 -1.60 6.62 16.62
CA LEU A 216 -1.63 7.82 17.45
C LEU A 216 -3.02 8.04 18.05
N ARG A 217 -3.14 8.96 18.99
CA ARG A 217 -4.42 9.33 19.58
C ARG A 217 -5.34 9.96 18.54
N VAL A 218 -6.64 9.66 18.61
CA VAL A 218 -7.60 10.20 17.64
C VAL A 218 -7.71 11.73 17.76
N ASP A 219 -7.59 12.27 18.95
CA ASP A 219 -7.62 13.73 19.17
C ASP A 219 -6.45 14.42 18.46
N ASP A 220 -5.25 13.83 18.51
CA ASP A 220 -4.08 14.34 17.80
C ASP A 220 -4.24 14.20 16.29
N LEU A 221 -4.79 13.07 15.80
CA LEU A 221 -5.13 12.90 14.40
C LEU A 221 -6.04 14.03 13.91
N VAL A 222 -7.11 14.32 14.63
CA VAL A 222 -8.08 15.38 14.27
C VAL A 222 -7.40 16.74 14.25
N ARG A 223 -6.56 17.04 15.27
CA ARG A 223 -5.83 18.30 15.39
C ARG A 223 -4.83 18.50 14.25
N ILE A 224 -3.95 17.51 13.99
CA ILE A 224 -2.91 17.63 12.95
C ILE A 224 -3.49 17.69 11.55
N ALA A 225 -4.55 16.94 11.30
CA ALA A 225 -5.23 16.93 10.01
C ALA A 225 -6.13 18.15 9.80
N ASP A 226 -6.29 19.04 10.81
CA ASP A 226 -7.31 20.09 10.84
C ASP A 226 -8.69 19.56 10.41
N ALA A 227 -9.02 18.39 10.96
CA ALA A 227 -10.14 17.59 10.47
C ALA A 227 -11.47 17.99 11.08
N LYS A 228 -12.50 18.02 10.24
CA LYS A 228 -13.89 18.09 10.69
C LYS A 228 -14.38 16.69 11.07
N ILE A 229 -15.07 16.57 12.20
CA ILE A 229 -15.73 15.31 12.61
C ILE A 229 -17.17 15.31 12.10
N ALA A 230 -17.55 14.23 11.40
CA ALA A 230 -18.92 14.05 10.91
C ALA A 230 -19.26 12.56 10.79
N GLU A 231 -20.55 12.24 10.66
CA GLU A 231 -21.02 10.87 10.37
C GLU A 231 -21.01 10.65 8.85
N ILE A 232 -19.93 10.08 8.33
CA ILE A 232 -19.74 9.87 6.88
C ILE A 232 -19.70 8.40 6.49
N ALA A 233 -19.62 7.49 7.47
CA ALA A 233 -19.63 6.05 7.23
C ALA A 233 -21.04 5.41 7.38
N VAL A 234 -21.19 4.22 6.75
CA VAL A 234 -22.36 3.36 6.81
C VAL A 234 -21.97 1.89 6.97
#